data_5f7a4212e1c12833282b73fdbc668823
#
_entry.id   5f7a4212e1c12833282b73fdbc668823
#
_cell.length_a   1.000
_cell.length_b   1.000
_cell.length_c   1.000
_cell.angle_alpha   90.00
_cell.angle_beta   90.00
_cell.angle_gamma   90.00
#
_symmetry.space_group_name_H-M   'P 1'
#
loop_
_entity.id
_entity.type
_entity.pdbx_description
1 polymer ?
#
loop_
_entity_poly.entity_id
_entity_poly.type
_entity_poly.pdbx_seq_one_letter_code
_entity_poly.pdbx_strand_id
1 'polypeptide(L)'
;MNKFKEFFLDLEQKILTKVYPPHTLLPSEKQLIDIYGASRETIRKALNLLRNAGYIQKKQGKGSIVLDFSRFDFPISGLTSFKELQDTQNILNETTVVTLKKIPVSPEIHEATQWSLEEEVWHLVRQRKIDGEVVILDTDFLLTSIVPELPKEEAEQSIYHYFEEGLHLDIAYAQKEIVVEPITPQTRELMDLLPNDTHVVVVRSLVYLEDTRCFEYTESIHRLDKFRFVDFARRKKI
;
A
#
# COMPACT_ATOMS: atom_id res chain seq x y z
N MET A 1 3.16 19.64 6.95
CA MET A 1 3.97 18.42 6.66
C MET A 1 5.38 18.60 7.19
N ASN A 2 6.04 17.55 7.69
CA ASN A 2 7.37 17.67 8.31
C ASN A 2 8.44 17.72 7.20
N LYS A 3 9.29 18.77 7.15
CA LYS A 3 10.26 19.03 6.06
C LYS A 3 11.11 17.83 5.64
N PHE A 4 11.49 16.94 6.57
CA PHE A 4 12.28 15.77 6.18
C PHE A 4 11.46 14.72 5.41
N LYS A 5 10.13 14.65 5.62
CA LYS A 5 9.23 13.80 4.83
C LYS A 5 9.10 14.34 3.40
N GLU A 6 8.99 15.64 3.22
CA GLU A 6 8.97 16.29 1.89
C GLU A 6 10.24 15.97 1.09
N PHE A 7 11.40 16.06 1.73
CA PHE A 7 12.67 15.74 1.07
C PHE A 7 12.84 14.25 0.78
N PHE A 8 12.29 13.40 1.65
CA PHE A 8 12.23 11.97 1.39
C PHE A 8 11.42 11.68 0.12
N LEU A 9 10.19 12.21 0.03
CA LEU A 9 9.29 12.01 -1.11
C LEU A 9 9.87 12.55 -2.42
N ASP A 10 10.49 13.76 -2.41
CA ASP A 10 11.12 14.32 -3.59
C ASP A 10 12.32 13.49 -4.08
N LEU A 11 13.17 13.04 -3.16
CA LEU A 11 14.31 12.18 -3.49
C LEU A 11 13.87 10.80 -3.96
N GLU A 12 12.86 10.21 -3.32
CA GLU A 12 12.22 8.97 -3.72
C GLU A 12 11.70 9.07 -5.16
N GLN A 13 10.91 10.10 -5.47
CA GLN A 13 10.39 10.34 -6.81
C GLN A 13 11.52 10.48 -7.85
N LYS A 14 12.59 11.22 -7.52
CA LYS A 14 13.76 11.37 -8.38
C LYS A 14 14.50 10.05 -8.64
N ILE A 15 14.56 9.16 -7.66
CA ILE A 15 15.10 7.80 -7.82
C ILE A 15 14.17 6.98 -8.71
N LEU A 16 12.87 6.99 -8.41
CA LEU A 16 11.86 6.25 -9.15
C LEU A 16 11.75 6.71 -10.61
N THR A 17 11.87 8.00 -10.89
CA THR A 17 11.89 8.57 -12.26
C THR A 17 13.26 8.46 -12.96
N LYS A 18 14.24 7.82 -12.30
CA LYS A 18 15.62 7.65 -12.80
C LYS A 18 16.37 8.97 -13.05
N VAL A 19 15.97 10.08 -12.41
CA VAL A 19 16.80 11.29 -12.34
C VAL A 19 18.11 10.94 -11.61
N TYR A 20 18.01 10.06 -10.59
CA TYR A 20 19.15 9.38 -10.00
C TYR A 20 19.10 7.89 -10.36
N PRO A 21 19.82 7.44 -11.42
CA PRO A 21 19.77 6.05 -11.86
C PRO A 21 20.32 5.06 -10.83
N PRO A 22 19.95 3.77 -10.90
CA PRO A 22 20.57 2.71 -10.11
C PRO A 22 22.10 2.71 -10.23
N HIS A 23 22.76 2.34 -9.14
CA HIS A 23 24.23 2.26 -9.00
C HIS A 23 24.98 3.60 -9.08
N THR A 24 24.29 4.73 -9.18
CA THR A 24 24.88 6.08 -9.12
C THR A 24 24.89 6.60 -7.68
N LEU A 25 25.68 7.64 -7.45
CA LEU A 25 25.73 8.35 -6.18
C LEU A 25 24.64 9.43 -6.13
N LEU A 26 23.91 9.52 -5.04
CA LEU A 26 23.14 10.72 -4.70
C LEU A 26 24.10 11.89 -4.42
N PRO A 27 23.62 13.13 -4.57
CA PRO A 27 24.34 14.29 -4.08
C PRO A 27 24.76 14.10 -2.62
N SER A 28 25.94 14.61 -2.26
CA SER A 28 26.45 14.55 -0.88
C SER A 28 25.53 15.26 0.10
N GLU A 29 25.62 14.94 1.40
CA GLU A 29 24.86 15.63 2.45
C GLU A 29 25.00 17.16 2.34
N LYS A 30 26.21 17.66 2.02
CA LYS A 30 26.47 19.09 1.83
C LYS A 30 25.70 19.65 0.63
N GLN A 31 25.77 19.00 -0.51
CA GLN A 31 25.03 19.43 -1.71
C GLN A 31 23.51 19.40 -1.50
N LEU A 32 22.99 18.36 -0.79
CA LEU A 32 21.56 18.31 -0.46
C LEU A 32 21.15 19.43 0.50
N ILE A 33 22.01 19.83 1.47
CA ILE A 33 21.78 20.99 2.33
C ILE A 33 21.65 22.25 1.47
N ASP A 34 22.54 22.43 0.49
CA ASP A 34 22.53 23.60 -0.41
C ASP A 34 21.28 23.58 -1.33
N ILE A 35 20.90 22.40 -1.88
CA ILE A 35 19.73 22.24 -2.77
C ILE A 35 18.42 22.53 -2.04
N TYR A 36 18.24 21.99 -0.84
CA TYR A 36 16.97 22.09 -0.10
C TYR A 36 16.93 23.26 0.90
N GLY A 37 18.02 23.97 1.11
CA GLY A 37 18.09 25.03 2.13
C GLY A 37 17.79 24.54 3.54
N ALA A 38 18.17 23.30 3.86
CA ALA A 38 17.72 22.62 5.07
C ALA A 38 18.88 22.33 6.04
N SER A 39 18.55 22.06 7.31
CA SER A 39 19.56 21.68 8.29
C SER A 39 20.16 20.30 7.96
N ARG A 40 21.42 20.09 8.38
CA ARG A 40 22.10 18.80 8.23
C ARG A 40 21.32 17.65 8.86
N GLU A 41 20.68 17.89 9.99
CA GLU A 41 19.87 16.88 10.69
C GLU A 41 18.64 16.50 9.87
N THR A 42 17.95 17.46 9.28
CA THR A 42 16.78 17.23 8.42
C THR A 42 17.15 16.38 7.20
N ILE A 43 18.26 16.71 6.51
CA ILE A 43 18.76 15.90 5.38
C ILE A 43 19.14 14.48 5.81
N ARG A 44 19.79 14.33 6.96
CA ARG A 44 20.16 12.99 7.48
C ARG A 44 18.93 12.15 7.83
N LYS A 45 17.86 12.76 8.36
CA LYS A 45 16.59 12.06 8.60
C LYS A 45 15.98 11.55 7.28
N ALA A 46 15.91 12.40 6.25
CA ALA A 46 15.40 12.00 4.93
C ALA A 46 16.24 10.86 4.31
N LEU A 47 17.57 10.97 4.33
CA LEU A 47 18.46 9.93 3.83
C LEU A 47 18.37 8.63 4.64
N ASN A 48 18.10 8.69 5.94
CA ASN A 48 17.88 7.50 6.75
C ASN A 48 16.56 6.80 6.38
N LEU A 49 15.49 7.57 6.08
CA LEU A 49 14.24 7.00 5.56
C LEU A 49 14.48 6.30 4.22
N LEU A 50 15.14 6.95 3.25
CA LEU A 50 15.49 6.33 1.97
C LEU A 50 16.32 5.04 2.14
N ARG A 51 17.27 5.06 3.08
CA ARG A 51 18.08 3.88 3.38
C ARG A 51 17.24 2.75 3.99
N ASN A 52 16.35 3.07 4.92
CA ASN A 52 15.48 2.07 5.57
C ASN A 52 14.46 1.49 4.59
N ALA A 53 13.92 2.31 3.69
CA ALA A 53 13.04 1.90 2.60
C ALA A 53 13.75 1.18 1.44
N GLY A 54 15.08 1.03 1.48
CA GLY A 54 15.82 0.26 0.49
C GLY A 54 16.24 1.01 -0.77
N TYR A 55 15.93 2.29 -0.90
CA TYR A 55 16.28 3.08 -2.09
C TYR A 55 17.78 3.33 -2.22
N ILE A 56 18.49 3.43 -1.10
CA ILE A 56 19.92 3.73 -1.08
C ILE A 56 20.72 2.85 -0.12
N GLN A 57 21.99 2.71 -0.41
CA GLN A 57 22.98 2.12 0.47
C GLN A 57 24.06 3.14 0.80
N LYS A 58 24.27 3.44 2.10
CA LYS A 58 25.37 4.30 2.55
C LYS A 58 26.67 3.52 2.53
N LYS A 59 27.69 4.04 1.83
CA LYS A 59 29.04 3.50 1.81
C LYS A 59 29.99 4.53 2.42
N GLN A 60 30.69 4.11 3.49
CA GLN A 60 31.64 4.99 4.20
C GLN A 60 32.68 5.55 3.23
N GLY A 61 32.90 6.86 3.25
CA GLY A 61 33.86 7.56 2.37
C GLY A 61 33.38 7.78 0.93
N LYS A 62 32.29 7.13 0.48
CA LYS A 62 31.79 7.26 -0.90
C LYS A 62 30.43 7.95 -1.02
N GLY A 63 29.63 8.01 0.06
CA GLY A 63 28.28 8.63 0.02
C GLY A 63 27.16 7.61 -0.03
N SER A 64 26.01 8.04 -0.58
CA SER A 64 24.80 7.22 -0.72
C SER A 64 24.68 6.73 -2.17
N ILE A 65 24.69 5.42 -2.36
CA ILE A 65 24.54 4.77 -3.68
C ILE A 65 23.08 4.40 -3.85
N VAL A 66 22.48 4.75 -4.99
CA VAL A 66 21.14 4.34 -5.39
C VAL A 66 21.13 2.84 -5.66
N LEU A 67 20.22 2.12 -5.04
CA LEU A 67 20.03 0.68 -5.30
C LEU A 67 19.15 0.48 -6.53
N ASP A 68 19.27 -0.70 -7.14
CA ASP A 68 18.37 -1.09 -8.21
C ASP A 68 17.02 -1.49 -7.60
N PHE A 69 16.05 -0.61 -7.73
CA PHE A 69 14.71 -0.78 -7.24
C PHE A 69 13.81 -1.04 -8.46
N SER A 70 13.52 -2.30 -8.75
CA SER A 70 12.64 -2.64 -9.86
C SER A 70 11.18 -2.34 -9.51
N ARG A 71 10.51 -1.60 -10.38
CA ARG A 71 9.21 -0.96 -10.15
C ARG A 71 7.97 -1.87 -10.26
N PHE A 72 8.14 -3.15 -10.48
CA PHE A 72 7.01 -4.03 -10.78
C PHE A 72 6.46 -4.79 -9.57
N ASP A 73 6.63 -4.22 -8.39
CA ASP A 73 6.29 -4.93 -7.18
C ASP A 73 5.15 -4.21 -6.48
N PHE A 74 4.06 -4.94 -6.20
CA PHE A 74 3.07 -4.48 -5.23
C PHE A 74 3.79 -4.27 -3.91
N PRO A 75 3.92 -3.03 -3.39
CA PRO A 75 4.58 -2.78 -2.12
C PRO A 75 3.68 -3.27 -0.99
N ILE A 76 3.68 -4.58 -0.76
CA ILE A 76 2.96 -5.18 0.38
C ILE A 76 3.60 -4.71 1.70
N SER A 77 4.87 -4.29 1.67
CA SER A 77 5.59 -3.73 2.82
C SER A 77 5.16 -2.29 3.19
N GLY A 78 4.33 -1.62 2.37
CA GLY A 78 3.77 -0.30 2.65
C GLY A 78 2.24 -0.30 2.68
N LEU A 79 1.65 0.68 3.34
CA LEU A 79 0.24 1.05 3.20
C LEU A 79 0.14 2.01 2.00
N THR A 80 0.15 1.46 0.80
CA THR A 80 0.05 2.25 -0.44
C THR A 80 -1.29 1.94 -1.08
N SER A 81 -2.07 2.96 -1.40
CA SER A 81 -3.34 2.77 -2.08
C SER A 81 -3.12 2.28 -3.51
N PHE A 82 -4.11 1.56 -4.06
CA PHE A 82 -4.06 1.11 -5.46
C PHE A 82 -3.92 2.30 -6.43
N LYS A 83 -4.49 3.46 -6.11
CA LYS A 83 -4.37 4.70 -6.89
C LYS A 83 -2.94 5.27 -6.86
N GLU A 84 -2.28 5.28 -5.70
CA GLU A 84 -0.88 5.70 -5.60
C GLU A 84 0.05 4.79 -6.42
N LEU A 85 -0.26 3.49 -6.48
CA LEU A 85 0.41 2.55 -7.37
C LEU A 85 0.14 2.86 -8.84
N GLN A 86 -1.10 3.22 -9.19
CA GLN A 86 -1.50 3.66 -10.51
C GLN A 86 -0.69 4.86 -11.00
N ASP A 87 -0.66 5.92 -10.17
CA ASP A 87 -0.01 7.19 -10.49
C ASP A 87 1.52 7.01 -10.68
N THR A 88 2.10 6.03 -9.96
CA THR A 88 3.53 5.72 -10.09
C THR A 88 3.87 4.80 -11.27
N GLN A 89 2.93 3.99 -11.75
CA GLN A 89 3.22 2.94 -12.76
C GLN A 89 2.65 3.22 -14.16
N ASN A 90 1.84 4.28 -14.35
CA ASN A 90 1.21 4.62 -15.64
C ASN A 90 0.41 3.46 -16.27
N ILE A 91 -0.24 2.62 -15.46
CA ILE A 91 -1.03 1.48 -15.93
C ILE A 91 -2.49 1.94 -16.08
N LEU A 92 -3.14 1.54 -17.18
CA LEU A 92 -4.58 1.75 -17.36
C LEU A 92 -5.35 0.82 -16.42
N ASN A 93 -5.88 1.40 -15.36
CA ASN A 93 -6.59 0.67 -14.32
C ASN A 93 -7.97 1.26 -14.12
N GLU A 94 -8.94 0.40 -13.85
CA GLU A 94 -10.31 0.77 -13.54
C GLU A 94 -10.74 0.08 -12.25
N THR A 95 -11.40 0.81 -11.36
CA THR A 95 -12.02 0.26 -10.16
C THR A 95 -13.52 0.31 -10.31
N THR A 96 -14.19 -0.81 -10.11
CA THR A 96 -15.65 -0.91 -10.10
C THR A 96 -16.13 -1.41 -8.75
N VAL A 97 -17.04 -0.69 -8.11
CA VAL A 97 -17.71 -1.13 -6.89
C VAL A 97 -18.80 -2.14 -7.24
N VAL A 98 -18.63 -3.37 -6.76
CA VAL A 98 -19.61 -4.48 -6.94
C VAL A 98 -20.63 -4.48 -5.81
N THR A 99 -20.15 -4.28 -4.58
CA THR A 99 -20.99 -4.26 -3.36
C THR A 99 -20.56 -3.12 -2.48
N LEU A 100 -21.55 -2.38 -1.97
CA LEU A 100 -21.35 -1.38 -0.93
C LEU A 100 -22.62 -1.35 -0.05
N LYS A 101 -22.51 -1.92 1.15
CA LYS A 101 -23.63 -1.98 2.10
C LYS A 101 -23.13 -2.09 3.54
N LYS A 102 -23.94 -1.69 4.49
CA LYS A 102 -23.70 -1.94 5.92
C LYS A 102 -24.21 -3.33 6.29
N ILE A 103 -23.43 -4.04 7.08
CA ILE A 103 -23.78 -5.36 7.63
C ILE A 103 -23.33 -5.44 9.10
N PRO A 104 -24.00 -6.25 9.93
CA PRO A 104 -23.45 -6.55 11.25
C PRO A 104 -22.14 -7.34 11.13
N VAL A 105 -21.28 -7.21 12.13
CA VAL A 105 -20.07 -8.03 12.25
C VAL A 105 -20.46 -9.50 12.34
N SER A 106 -20.01 -10.32 11.38
CA SER A 106 -20.24 -11.77 11.40
C SER A 106 -19.25 -12.49 12.35
N PRO A 107 -19.51 -13.74 12.75
CA PRO A 107 -18.55 -14.53 13.52
C PRO A 107 -17.16 -14.61 12.88
N GLU A 108 -17.09 -14.73 11.55
CA GLU A 108 -15.84 -14.81 10.79
C GLU A 108 -15.07 -13.49 10.85
N ILE A 109 -15.77 -12.35 10.69
CA ILE A 109 -15.17 -11.01 10.83
C ILE A 109 -14.72 -10.79 12.28
N HIS A 110 -15.52 -11.21 13.27
CA HIS A 110 -15.16 -11.15 14.69
C HIS A 110 -13.88 -11.95 14.97
N GLU A 111 -13.77 -13.17 14.44
CA GLU A 111 -12.60 -14.03 14.62
C GLU A 111 -11.32 -13.36 14.07
N ALA A 112 -11.43 -12.74 12.89
CA ALA A 112 -10.30 -12.07 12.23
C ALA A 112 -9.89 -10.77 12.92
N THR A 113 -10.85 -9.97 13.41
CA THR A 113 -10.63 -8.58 13.81
C THR A 113 -10.72 -8.33 15.31
N GLN A 114 -11.40 -9.22 16.04
CA GLN A 114 -11.83 -9.06 17.45
C GLN A 114 -12.83 -7.91 17.65
N TRP A 115 -13.47 -7.42 16.58
CA TRP A 115 -14.56 -6.45 16.71
C TRP A 115 -15.78 -7.07 17.37
N SER A 116 -16.57 -6.28 18.09
CA SER A 116 -17.80 -6.76 18.73
C SER A 116 -18.82 -7.21 17.69
N LEU A 117 -19.55 -8.30 17.98
CA LEU A 117 -20.68 -8.76 17.14
C LEU A 117 -21.85 -7.76 17.14
N GLU A 118 -21.86 -6.79 18.07
CA GLU A 118 -22.86 -5.72 18.13
C GLU A 118 -22.53 -4.53 17.21
N GLU A 119 -21.31 -4.49 16.65
CA GLU A 119 -20.89 -3.44 15.73
C GLU A 119 -21.39 -3.70 14.31
N GLU A 120 -21.44 -2.63 13.55
CA GLU A 120 -21.77 -2.61 12.13
C GLU A 120 -20.53 -2.26 11.31
N VAL A 121 -20.39 -2.86 10.14
CA VAL A 121 -19.30 -2.57 9.21
C VAL A 121 -19.84 -2.27 7.82
N TRP A 122 -19.15 -1.43 7.06
CA TRP A 122 -19.27 -1.42 5.62
C TRP A 122 -18.67 -2.70 5.06
N HIS A 123 -19.41 -3.38 4.20
CA HIS A 123 -18.93 -4.44 3.32
C HIS A 123 -18.81 -3.85 1.91
N LEU A 124 -17.58 -3.61 1.50
CA LEU A 124 -17.22 -3.04 0.21
C LEU A 124 -16.51 -4.10 -0.62
N VAL A 125 -17.01 -4.42 -1.81
CA VAL A 125 -16.36 -5.32 -2.77
C VAL A 125 -16.05 -4.54 -4.04
N ARG A 126 -14.78 -4.57 -4.45
CA ARG A 126 -14.28 -3.83 -5.63
C ARG A 126 -13.52 -4.75 -6.57
N GLN A 127 -13.84 -4.66 -7.84
CA GLN A 127 -13.06 -5.24 -8.91
C GLN A 127 -11.99 -4.24 -9.38
N ARG A 128 -10.74 -4.70 -9.53
CA ARG A 128 -9.66 -3.92 -10.11
C ARG A 128 -9.26 -4.51 -11.45
N LYS A 129 -9.43 -3.73 -12.50
CA LYS A 129 -9.02 -4.12 -13.85
C LYS A 129 -7.63 -3.58 -14.14
N ILE A 130 -6.82 -4.42 -14.74
CA ILE A 130 -5.53 -4.06 -15.32
C ILE A 130 -5.56 -4.52 -16.79
N ASP A 131 -5.32 -3.60 -17.71
CA ASP A 131 -5.40 -3.86 -19.16
C ASP A 131 -6.76 -4.46 -19.59
N GLY A 132 -7.84 -4.06 -18.91
CA GLY A 132 -9.21 -4.49 -19.20
C GLY A 132 -9.65 -5.80 -18.53
N GLU A 133 -8.76 -6.52 -17.84
CA GLU A 133 -9.06 -7.76 -17.12
C GLU A 133 -9.19 -7.52 -15.62
N VAL A 134 -10.20 -8.12 -14.97
CA VAL A 134 -10.35 -8.11 -13.50
C VAL A 134 -9.36 -9.10 -12.90
N VAL A 135 -8.24 -8.60 -12.44
CA VAL A 135 -7.14 -9.42 -11.90
C VAL A 135 -6.96 -9.30 -10.39
N ILE A 136 -7.68 -8.34 -9.76
CA ILE A 136 -7.73 -8.17 -8.31
C ILE A 136 -9.18 -8.00 -7.88
N LEU A 137 -9.55 -8.65 -6.79
CA LEU A 137 -10.83 -8.50 -6.10
C LEU A 137 -10.54 -8.11 -4.66
N ASP A 138 -10.90 -6.87 -4.30
CA ASP A 138 -10.77 -6.38 -2.94
C ASP A 138 -12.10 -6.51 -2.20
N THR A 139 -12.06 -7.03 -0.98
CA THR A 139 -13.16 -7.02 -0.03
C THR A 139 -12.71 -6.29 1.22
N ASP A 140 -13.34 -5.16 1.51
CA ASP A 140 -13.01 -4.34 2.67
C ASP A 140 -14.18 -4.36 3.67
N PHE A 141 -13.85 -4.51 4.94
CA PHE A 141 -14.74 -4.33 6.07
C PHE A 141 -14.26 -3.14 6.89
N LEU A 142 -15.12 -2.13 7.07
CA LEU A 142 -14.77 -0.86 7.71
C LEU A 142 -15.73 -0.60 8.85
N LEU A 143 -15.24 -0.37 10.07
CA LEU A 143 -16.09 -0.03 11.21
C LEU A 143 -16.89 1.24 10.95
N THR A 144 -18.24 1.16 11.00
CA THR A 144 -19.11 2.33 10.79
C THR A 144 -18.98 3.36 11.91
N SER A 145 -18.53 2.96 13.09
CA SER A 145 -18.22 3.86 14.20
C SER A 145 -17.02 4.79 13.93
N ILE A 146 -16.16 4.43 12.97
CA ILE A 146 -14.98 5.21 12.54
C ILE A 146 -15.18 5.79 11.15
N VAL A 147 -15.80 5.04 10.25
CA VAL A 147 -16.16 5.47 8.88
C VAL A 147 -17.70 5.56 8.79
N PRO A 148 -18.33 6.67 9.25
CA PRO A 148 -19.78 6.75 9.34
C PRO A 148 -20.47 6.77 7.98
N GLU A 149 -19.83 7.34 6.98
CA GLU A 149 -20.27 7.40 5.59
C GLU A 149 -19.15 6.91 4.66
N LEU A 150 -19.56 6.27 3.58
CA LEU A 150 -18.64 5.83 2.51
C LEU A 150 -19.32 6.07 1.15
N PRO A 151 -19.11 7.24 0.52
CA PRO A 151 -19.65 7.52 -0.80
C PRO A 151 -19.07 6.55 -1.84
N LYS A 152 -19.94 6.10 -2.76
CA LYS A 152 -19.53 5.16 -3.81
C LYS A 152 -18.40 5.73 -4.69
N GLU A 153 -18.49 7.00 -4.99
CA GLU A 153 -17.53 7.75 -5.82
C GLU A 153 -16.13 7.72 -5.18
N GLU A 154 -16.05 7.89 -3.85
CA GLU A 154 -14.78 7.80 -3.12
C GLU A 154 -14.24 6.35 -3.10
N ALA A 155 -15.14 5.37 -2.96
CA ALA A 155 -14.77 3.96 -3.01
C ALA A 155 -14.24 3.52 -4.40
N GLU A 156 -14.72 4.13 -5.48
CA GLU A 156 -14.24 3.90 -6.85
C GLU A 156 -12.91 4.62 -7.13
N GLN A 157 -12.62 5.72 -6.44
CA GLN A 157 -11.38 6.46 -6.60
C GLN A 157 -10.28 5.96 -5.66
N SER A 158 -10.31 6.39 -4.39
CA SER A 158 -9.32 6.01 -3.38
C SER A 158 -9.89 6.12 -1.97
N ILE A 159 -10.19 4.99 -1.34
CA ILE A 159 -10.69 4.98 0.05
C ILE A 159 -9.65 5.57 1.03
N TYR A 160 -8.35 5.37 0.81
CA TYR A 160 -7.31 5.92 1.66
C TYR A 160 -7.25 7.44 1.57
N HIS A 161 -7.38 8.01 0.37
CA HIS A 161 -7.48 9.47 0.21
C HIS A 161 -8.69 10.02 0.97
N TYR A 162 -9.85 9.34 0.86
CA TYR A 162 -11.05 9.72 1.60
C TYR A 162 -10.86 9.60 3.12
N PHE A 163 -10.17 8.55 3.59
CA PHE A 163 -9.89 8.38 5.03
C PHE A 163 -8.99 9.49 5.57
N GLU A 164 -7.92 9.83 4.85
CA GLU A 164 -6.93 10.81 5.29
C GLU A 164 -7.40 12.26 5.09
N GLU A 165 -7.91 12.61 3.90
CA GLU A 165 -8.27 14.00 3.57
C GLU A 165 -9.74 14.31 3.89
N GLY A 166 -10.66 13.34 3.74
CA GLY A 166 -12.08 13.52 4.01
C GLY A 166 -12.45 13.33 5.48
N LEU A 167 -11.98 12.26 6.09
CA LEU A 167 -12.30 11.91 7.48
C LEU A 167 -11.19 12.29 8.47
N HIS A 168 -10.04 12.75 8.00
CA HIS A 168 -8.87 13.12 8.81
C HIS A 168 -8.40 12.01 9.76
N LEU A 169 -8.42 10.76 9.27
CA LEU A 169 -7.94 9.62 10.01
C LEU A 169 -6.41 9.53 9.93
N ASP A 170 -5.76 9.39 11.07
CA ASP A 170 -4.31 9.16 11.15
C ASP A 170 -4.03 7.66 11.05
N ILE A 171 -3.87 7.14 9.82
CA ILE A 171 -3.56 5.74 9.55
C ILE A 171 -2.08 5.49 9.86
N ALA A 172 -1.79 4.53 10.76
CA ALA A 172 -0.43 4.34 11.27
C ALA A 172 0.27 3.11 10.70
N TYR A 173 -0.35 1.94 10.76
CA TYR A 173 0.25 0.69 10.33
C TYR A 173 -0.80 -0.37 9.95
N ALA A 174 -0.35 -1.40 9.26
CA ALA A 174 -1.13 -2.61 9.02
C ALA A 174 -0.33 -3.86 9.37
N GLN A 175 -1.04 -4.87 9.86
CA GLN A 175 -0.56 -6.24 9.91
C GLN A 175 -1.05 -6.96 8.66
N LYS A 176 -0.15 -7.58 7.90
CA LYS A 176 -0.48 -8.26 6.65
C LYS A 176 -0.11 -9.73 6.69
N GLU A 177 -0.96 -10.55 6.12
CA GLU A 177 -0.74 -11.96 5.87
C GLU A 177 -0.91 -12.25 4.38
N ILE A 178 -0.05 -13.09 3.80
CA ILE A 178 -0.12 -13.51 2.41
C ILE A 178 -0.24 -15.01 2.38
N VAL A 179 -1.31 -15.50 1.77
CA VAL A 179 -1.58 -16.92 1.64
C VAL A 179 -1.96 -17.29 0.20
N VAL A 180 -1.85 -18.57 -0.13
CA VAL A 180 -2.33 -19.11 -1.41
C VAL A 180 -3.50 -20.02 -1.10
N GLU A 181 -4.66 -19.74 -1.73
CA GLU A 181 -5.90 -20.44 -1.47
C GLU A 181 -6.54 -20.98 -2.75
N PRO A 182 -7.31 -22.05 -2.67
CA PRO A 182 -8.10 -22.55 -3.80
C PRO A 182 -9.11 -21.50 -4.25
N ILE A 183 -9.37 -21.44 -5.56
CA ILE A 183 -10.39 -20.57 -6.13
C ILE A 183 -11.78 -21.03 -5.68
N THR A 184 -12.56 -20.09 -5.15
CA THR A 184 -13.97 -20.30 -4.83
C THR A 184 -14.87 -20.07 -6.05
N PRO A 185 -16.12 -20.60 -6.07
CA PRO A 185 -17.08 -20.27 -7.12
C PRO A 185 -17.31 -18.75 -7.25
N GLN A 186 -17.39 -18.03 -6.14
CA GLN A 186 -17.57 -16.57 -6.11
C GLN A 186 -16.36 -15.84 -6.73
N THR A 187 -15.14 -16.25 -6.38
CA THR A 187 -13.91 -15.66 -6.96
C THR A 187 -13.89 -15.88 -8.48
N ARG A 188 -14.30 -17.06 -8.94
CA ARG A 188 -14.36 -17.37 -10.38
C ARG A 188 -15.41 -16.56 -11.14
N GLU A 189 -16.49 -16.20 -10.49
CA GLU A 189 -17.55 -15.34 -11.07
C GLU A 189 -17.11 -13.87 -11.17
N LEU A 190 -16.34 -13.40 -10.20
CA LEU A 190 -16.00 -11.99 -10.05
C LEU A 190 -14.64 -11.59 -10.64
N MET A 191 -13.83 -12.54 -11.12
CA MET A 191 -12.49 -12.28 -11.65
C MET A 191 -12.29 -12.94 -13.01
N ASP A 192 -11.48 -12.31 -13.86
CA ASP A 192 -11.04 -12.87 -15.15
C ASP A 192 -9.87 -13.86 -14.92
N LEU A 193 -10.21 -15.06 -14.40
CA LEU A 193 -9.24 -16.12 -14.14
C LEU A 193 -8.96 -16.93 -15.40
N LEU A 194 -7.73 -17.43 -15.52
CA LEU A 194 -7.35 -18.31 -16.62
C LEU A 194 -8.05 -19.68 -16.44
N PRO A 195 -8.33 -20.42 -17.55
CA PRO A 195 -9.06 -21.70 -17.48
C PRO A 195 -8.40 -22.75 -16.58
N ASN A 196 -7.07 -22.71 -16.46
CA ASN A 196 -6.29 -23.66 -15.67
C ASN A 196 -5.92 -23.16 -14.27
N ASP A 197 -6.36 -21.96 -13.90
CA ASP A 197 -6.12 -21.44 -12.56
C ASP A 197 -6.90 -22.25 -11.54
N THR A 198 -6.21 -22.71 -10.51
CA THR A 198 -6.76 -23.50 -9.41
C THR A 198 -6.66 -22.79 -8.07
N HIS A 199 -5.74 -21.82 -7.96
CA HIS A 199 -5.46 -21.05 -6.76
C HIS A 199 -5.32 -19.57 -7.07
N VAL A 200 -5.44 -18.76 -6.03
CA VAL A 200 -5.22 -17.31 -6.02
C VAL A 200 -4.29 -16.95 -4.86
N VAL A 201 -3.67 -15.78 -4.94
CA VAL A 201 -3.00 -15.20 -3.78
C VAL A 201 -3.97 -14.30 -3.04
N VAL A 202 -4.07 -14.47 -1.74
CA VAL A 202 -4.91 -13.63 -0.86
C VAL A 202 -4.00 -12.86 0.09
N VAL A 203 -4.15 -11.55 0.09
CA VAL A 203 -3.48 -10.65 1.03
C VAL A 203 -4.52 -10.16 2.02
N ARG A 204 -4.44 -10.62 3.26
CA ARG A 204 -5.27 -10.15 4.37
C ARG A 204 -4.55 -9.05 5.12
N SER A 205 -5.27 -7.99 5.48
CA SER A 205 -4.68 -6.90 6.24
C SER A 205 -5.62 -6.41 7.33
N LEU A 206 -5.05 -6.18 8.51
CA LEU A 206 -5.67 -5.43 9.60
C LEU A 206 -5.01 -4.06 9.66
N VAL A 207 -5.78 -3.00 9.52
CA VAL A 207 -5.28 -1.62 9.44
C VAL A 207 -5.63 -0.86 10.71
N TYR A 208 -4.64 -0.16 11.24
CA TYR A 208 -4.71 0.50 12.55
C TYR A 208 -4.44 1.99 12.43
N LEU A 209 -5.17 2.76 13.24
CA LEU A 209 -4.95 4.18 13.45
C LEU A 209 -3.77 4.43 14.41
N GLU A 210 -3.32 5.69 14.55
CA GLU A 210 -2.27 6.08 15.52
C GLU A 210 -2.65 5.78 16.98
N ASP A 211 -3.95 5.76 17.30
CA ASP A 211 -4.46 5.37 18.63
C ASP A 211 -4.57 3.85 18.83
N THR A 212 -4.04 3.07 17.89
CA THR A 212 -4.03 1.60 17.88
C THR A 212 -5.37 0.91 17.65
N ARG A 213 -6.45 1.62 17.34
CA ARG A 213 -7.71 0.99 16.97
C ARG A 213 -7.60 0.37 15.58
N CYS A 214 -8.00 -0.90 15.46
CA CYS A 214 -8.21 -1.54 14.17
C CYS A 214 -9.54 -1.04 13.59
N PHE A 215 -9.53 -0.43 12.40
CA PHE A 215 -10.73 0.12 11.78
C PHE A 215 -11.08 -0.49 10.42
N GLU A 216 -10.13 -1.17 9.80
CA GLU A 216 -10.29 -1.82 8.51
C GLU A 216 -9.72 -3.23 8.54
N TYR A 217 -10.50 -4.18 8.01
CA TYR A 217 -10.04 -5.51 7.62
C TYR A 217 -10.25 -5.68 6.13
N THR A 218 -9.21 -6.05 5.40
CA THR A 218 -9.29 -6.22 3.95
C THR A 218 -8.74 -7.57 3.51
N GLU A 219 -9.40 -8.17 2.53
CA GLU A 219 -8.93 -9.32 1.76
C GLU A 219 -8.77 -8.90 0.31
N SER A 220 -7.54 -8.89 -0.17
CA SER A 220 -7.22 -8.60 -1.57
C SER A 220 -6.82 -9.90 -2.27
N ILE A 221 -7.66 -10.36 -3.20
CA ILE A 221 -7.47 -11.59 -3.97
C ILE A 221 -6.81 -11.23 -5.30
N HIS A 222 -5.69 -11.86 -5.59
CA HIS A 222 -4.90 -11.59 -6.78
C HIS A 222 -4.78 -12.83 -7.66
N ARG A 223 -4.89 -12.65 -8.97
CA ARG A 223 -4.57 -13.69 -9.95
C ARG A 223 -3.07 -13.98 -9.91
N LEU A 224 -2.69 -15.27 -9.92
CA LEU A 224 -1.31 -15.72 -9.69
C LEU A 224 -0.30 -15.11 -10.68
N ASP A 225 -0.64 -15.00 -11.95
CA ASP A 225 0.26 -14.49 -13.00
C ASP A 225 0.51 -12.96 -12.91
N LYS A 226 -0.35 -12.26 -12.14
CA LYS A 226 -0.27 -10.81 -11.90
C LYS A 226 0.23 -10.44 -10.50
N PHE A 227 0.49 -11.45 -9.66
CA PHE A 227 0.99 -11.21 -8.30
C PHE A 227 2.49 -11.42 -8.23
N ARG A 228 3.18 -10.42 -7.71
CA ARG A 228 4.60 -10.48 -7.40
C ARG A 228 4.86 -9.77 -6.07
N PHE A 229 5.50 -10.46 -5.15
CA PHE A 229 5.94 -9.90 -3.88
C PHE A 229 7.44 -9.72 -3.87
N VAL A 230 7.91 -8.53 -3.53
CA VAL A 230 9.34 -8.25 -3.31
C VAL A 230 9.47 -7.44 -2.02
N ASP A 231 10.31 -7.90 -1.13
CA ASP A 231 10.62 -7.21 0.11
C ASP A 231 12.11 -6.88 0.18
N PHE A 232 12.42 -5.72 0.76
CA PHE A 232 13.78 -5.28 0.98
C PHE A 232 14.25 -5.67 2.39
N ALA A 233 14.94 -6.80 2.50
CA ALA A 233 15.48 -7.29 3.75
C ALA A 233 16.92 -6.78 3.99
N ARG A 234 17.12 -6.10 5.12
CA ARG A 234 18.45 -5.66 5.55
C ARG A 234 18.97 -6.52 6.71
N ARG A 235 20.15 -7.10 6.56
CA ARG A 235 20.80 -7.84 7.66
C ARG A 235 21.21 -6.87 8.78
N LYS A 236 20.61 -7.02 9.96
CA LYS A 236 21.11 -6.40 11.20
C LYS A 236 22.21 -7.30 11.74
N LYS A 237 23.45 -6.80 11.86
CA LYS A 237 24.47 -7.43 12.68
C LYS A 237 24.14 -7.06 14.13
N ILE A 238 23.82 -8.06 14.95
CA ILE A 238 23.67 -7.97 16.41
C ILE A 238 25.08 -7.93 16.99
#